data_18071777ddfabc24f9ada70e706ba92e
#
_entry.id   18071777ddfabc24f9ada70e706ba92e
#
_cell.length_a   1.000
_cell.length_b   1.000
_cell.length_c   1.000
_cell.angle_alpha   90.00
_cell.angle_beta   90.00
_cell.angle_gamma   90.00
#
_symmetry.space_group_name_H-M   'P 1'
#
loop_
_entity.id
_entity.type
_entity.pdbx_description
1 polymer ?
#
loop_
_entity_poly.entity_id
_entity_poly.type
_entity_poly.pdbx_seq_one_letter_code
_entity_poly.pdbx_strand_id
1 'polypeptide(L)'
;GMAALFDPDRVREYAEVVSREYRALGITTALGPQIDLATDPRWMRLQDTWGPHRGLVSDYARAYCDAMQTTEPDGAQPGAAFGIRAGEPSAADPGWGSASVVTMVKHWPGGGTGEGGRDAHYGFGKFAVYPGRNEAEHLAPFTEAAFRLNGPTGCAGAVMPYYTISWGYRAPDGTVLNDGSDGAVPRANSYNRVIIDDMLRRRYGFDGVVCTDWGITADPDPQMSNFGQRCYGVEDLGVAERHRLAIDNGVDQFGGNSEAAPIIEAHR
;
A
#
# COMPACT_ATOMS: atom_id res chain seq x y z
N GLY A 1 -4.34 16.25 11.54
CA GLY A 1 -4.65 16.03 12.93
C GLY A 1 -3.66 15.16 13.69
N MET A 2 -3.77 13.85 13.62
CA MET A 2 -2.98 12.92 14.47
C MET A 2 -1.47 13.09 14.35
N ALA A 3 -0.95 13.35 13.15
CA ALA A 3 0.49 13.57 12.94
C ALA A 3 1.07 14.71 13.79
N ALA A 4 0.29 15.77 14.04
CA ALA A 4 0.73 16.92 14.83
C ALA A 4 0.87 16.64 16.33
N LEU A 5 0.42 15.50 16.81
CA LEU A 5 0.56 15.11 18.21
C LEU A 5 1.94 14.53 18.52
N PHE A 6 2.65 14.01 17.54
CA PHE A 6 3.92 13.29 17.69
C PHE A 6 3.85 12.15 18.72
N ASP A 7 2.70 11.49 18.80
CA ASP A 7 2.36 10.49 19.81
C ASP A 7 1.80 9.23 19.15
N PRO A 8 2.59 8.16 18.95
CA PRO A 8 2.13 6.90 18.39
C PRO A 8 1.08 6.18 19.23
N ASP A 9 1.08 6.38 20.55
CA ASP A 9 0.09 5.74 21.44
C ASP A 9 -1.31 6.30 21.19
N ARG A 10 -1.44 7.59 20.88
CA ARG A 10 -2.71 8.19 20.47
C ARG A 10 -3.21 7.65 19.13
N VAL A 11 -2.30 7.34 18.21
CA VAL A 11 -2.67 6.67 16.95
C VAL A 11 -3.15 5.25 17.21
N ARG A 12 -2.53 4.54 18.14
CA ARG A 12 -2.96 3.21 18.60
C ARG A 12 -4.37 3.25 19.16
N GLU A 13 -4.62 4.09 20.16
CA GLU A 13 -5.95 4.27 20.79
C GLU A 13 -7.03 4.57 19.74
N TYR A 14 -6.73 5.47 18.80
CA TYR A 14 -7.62 5.80 17.69
C TYR A 14 -7.91 4.57 16.82
N ALA A 15 -6.88 3.82 16.42
CA ALA A 15 -7.01 2.65 15.56
C ALA A 15 -7.78 1.51 16.24
N GLU A 16 -7.66 1.34 17.57
CA GLU A 16 -8.46 0.40 18.35
C GLU A 16 -9.96 0.74 18.31
N VAL A 17 -10.30 2.03 18.41
CA VAL A 17 -11.70 2.48 18.25
C VAL A 17 -12.19 2.20 16.82
N VAL A 18 -11.40 2.59 15.81
CA VAL A 18 -11.75 2.37 14.40
C VAL A 18 -11.94 0.88 14.10
N SER A 19 -11.08 0.01 14.63
CA SER A 19 -11.18 -1.45 14.43
C SER A 19 -12.50 -1.99 14.95
N ARG A 20 -12.89 -1.61 16.18
CA ARG A 20 -14.18 -2.03 16.78
C ARG A 20 -15.38 -1.53 15.96
N GLU A 21 -15.35 -0.26 15.52
CA GLU A 21 -16.41 0.30 14.68
C GLU A 21 -16.50 -0.41 13.33
N TYR A 22 -15.37 -0.70 12.69
CA TYR A 22 -15.33 -1.46 11.44
C TYR A 22 -15.96 -2.84 11.61
N ARG A 23 -15.59 -3.56 12.67
CA ARG A 23 -16.17 -4.88 12.95
C ARG A 23 -17.66 -4.81 13.24
N ALA A 24 -18.11 -3.80 13.97
CA ALA A 24 -19.55 -3.58 14.25
C ALA A 24 -20.35 -3.35 12.95
N LEU A 25 -19.74 -2.74 11.94
CA LEU A 25 -20.31 -2.53 10.60
C LEU A 25 -20.14 -3.73 9.66
N GLY A 26 -19.45 -4.79 10.10
CA GLY A 26 -19.13 -5.96 9.26
C GLY A 26 -17.94 -5.75 8.30
N ILE A 27 -17.16 -4.67 8.48
CA ILE A 27 -15.97 -4.40 7.68
C ILE A 27 -14.79 -5.18 8.26
N THR A 28 -14.16 -6.00 7.44
CA THR A 28 -13.05 -6.88 7.84
C THR A 28 -11.70 -6.49 7.26
N THR A 29 -11.69 -5.55 6.32
CA THR A 29 -10.47 -5.05 5.67
C THR A 29 -10.53 -3.54 5.56
N ALA A 30 -9.52 -2.86 6.06
CA ALA A 30 -9.36 -1.42 5.92
C ALA A 30 -8.56 -1.07 4.66
N LEU A 31 -9.03 -0.10 3.89
CA LEU A 31 -8.33 0.43 2.72
C LEU A 31 -7.26 1.46 3.13
N GLY A 32 -6.39 1.05 4.03
CA GLY A 32 -5.38 1.88 4.67
C GLY A 32 -4.62 1.12 5.75
N PRO A 33 -3.69 1.79 6.40
CA PRO A 33 -3.39 3.23 6.35
C PRO A 33 -2.58 3.65 5.12
N GLN A 34 -2.64 4.97 4.80
CA GLN A 34 -1.75 5.58 3.84
C GLN A 34 -0.44 5.96 4.54
N ILE A 35 0.64 5.25 4.21
CA ILE A 35 1.97 5.40 4.82
C ILE A 35 3.00 6.03 3.88
N ASP A 36 2.51 6.72 2.85
CA ASP A 36 3.32 7.51 1.94
C ASP A 36 4.00 8.67 2.67
N LEU A 37 5.23 9.01 2.28
CA LEU A 37 5.88 10.22 2.73
C LEU A 37 5.43 11.39 1.85
N ALA A 38 4.79 12.38 2.44
CA ALA A 38 4.33 13.59 1.75
C ALA A 38 5.49 14.57 1.56
N THR A 39 6.26 14.40 0.49
CA THR A 39 7.47 15.19 0.23
C THR A 39 7.22 16.49 -0.52
N ASP A 40 6.06 16.65 -1.15
CA ASP A 40 5.67 17.90 -1.83
C ASP A 40 4.39 18.48 -1.18
N PRO A 41 4.43 19.72 -0.64
CA PRO A 41 3.27 20.33 0.03
C PRO A 41 2.12 20.67 -0.92
N ARG A 42 2.32 20.61 -2.23
CA ARG A 42 1.28 20.83 -3.25
C ARG A 42 0.48 19.58 -3.56
N TRP A 43 0.94 18.40 -3.11
CA TRP A 43 0.23 17.16 -3.36
C TRP A 43 -1.12 17.14 -2.66
N MET A 44 -2.20 16.94 -3.41
CA MET A 44 -3.57 17.04 -2.90
C MET A 44 -3.90 16.00 -1.82
N ARG A 45 -3.17 14.88 -1.75
CA ARG A 45 -3.35 13.84 -0.74
C ARG A 45 -2.42 13.95 0.47
N LEU A 46 -1.70 15.06 0.60
CA LEU A 46 -0.84 15.33 1.76
C LEU A 46 -1.61 15.17 3.08
N GLN A 47 -2.87 15.62 3.13
CA GLN A 47 -3.73 15.53 4.31
C GLN A 47 -4.07 14.09 4.73
N ASP A 48 -3.96 13.13 3.81
CA ASP A 48 -4.24 11.71 4.07
C ASP A 48 -3.02 10.99 4.66
N THR A 49 -1.88 11.66 4.75
CA THR A 49 -0.60 11.13 5.23
C THR A 49 -0.27 11.62 6.63
N TRP A 50 0.74 11.03 7.22
CA TRP A 50 1.34 11.49 8.48
C TRP A 50 2.56 12.41 8.27
N GLY A 51 2.73 12.94 7.06
CA GLY A 51 3.75 13.93 6.73
C GLY A 51 5.01 13.35 6.06
N PRO A 52 6.09 14.13 6.00
CA PRO A 52 7.28 13.77 5.24
C PRO A 52 8.35 13.01 6.05
N HIS A 53 8.20 12.90 7.37
CA HIS A 53 9.25 12.37 8.22
C HIS A 53 9.17 10.85 8.34
N ARG A 54 10.14 10.14 7.74
CA ARG A 54 10.23 8.68 7.70
C ARG A 54 9.99 8.00 9.05
N GLY A 55 10.67 8.44 10.12
CA GLY A 55 10.56 7.83 11.44
C GLY A 55 9.14 7.95 12.00
N LEU A 56 8.55 9.15 11.97
CA LEU A 56 7.19 9.37 12.46
C LEU A 56 6.16 8.54 11.70
N VAL A 57 6.25 8.52 10.37
CA VAL A 57 5.33 7.71 9.54
C VAL A 57 5.49 6.22 9.83
N SER A 58 6.73 5.74 10.04
CA SER A 58 7.00 4.34 10.39
C SER A 58 6.41 3.98 11.76
N ASP A 59 6.59 4.82 12.77
CA ASP A 59 6.03 4.59 14.11
C ASP A 59 4.51 4.58 14.10
N TYR A 60 3.90 5.49 13.35
CA TYR A 60 2.45 5.57 13.20
C TYR A 60 1.88 4.39 12.39
N ALA A 61 2.58 3.98 11.32
CA ALA A 61 2.19 2.81 10.53
C ALA A 61 2.15 1.55 11.40
N ARG A 62 3.19 1.36 12.22
CA ARG A 62 3.28 0.21 13.14
C ARG A 62 2.16 0.27 14.18
N ALA A 63 1.99 1.40 14.87
CA ALA A 63 0.97 1.58 15.89
C ALA A 63 -0.45 1.34 15.36
N TYR A 64 -0.74 1.88 14.17
CA TYR A 64 -2.05 1.73 13.53
C TYR A 64 -2.30 0.29 13.09
N CYS A 65 -1.37 -0.33 12.36
CA CYS A 65 -1.54 -1.68 11.84
C CYS A 65 -1.65 -2.71 12.97
N ASP A 66 -0.81 -2.60 14.00
CA ASP A 66 -0.88 -3.47 15.18
C ASP A 66 -2.27 -3.39 15.83
N ALA A 67 -2.77 -2.18 16.08
CA ALA A 67 -4.05 -1.97 16.72
C ALA A 67 -5.23 -2.50 15.88
N MET A 68 -5.22 -2.23 14.58
CA MET A 68 -6.29 -2.71 13.68
C MET A 68 -6.34 -4.23 13.59
N GLN A 69 -5.19 -4.89 13.55
CA GLN A 69 -5.12 -6.34 13.30
C GLN A 69 -5.24 -7.18 14.57
N THR A 70 -4.92 -6.60 15.75
CA THR A 70 -4.88 -7.33 17.01
C THR A 70 -5.79 -6.73 18.08
N THR A 71 -6.86 -6.01 17.68
CA THR A 71 -7.83 -5.43 18.61
C THR A 71 -8.53 -6.54 19.40
N GLU A 72 -8.52 -6.41 20.72
CA GLU A 72 -9.20 -7.33 21.64
C GLU A 72 -10.73 -7.28 21.49
N PRO A 73 -11.42 -8.40 21.70
CA PRO A 73 -12.87 -8.42 21.78
C PRO A 73 -13.41 -7.51 22.88
N ASP A 74 -14.65 -7.05 22.75
CA ASP A 74 -15.33 -6.26 23.77
C ASP A 74 -15.29 -6.95 25.14
N GLY A 75 -14.86 -6.19 26.15
CA GLY A 75 -14.75 -6.67 27.54
C GLY A 75 -13.32 -7.01 27.98
N ALA A 76 -12.36 -7.05 27.07
CA ALA A 76 -10.95 -7.10 27.46
C ALA A 76 -10.47 -5.74 27.99
N GLN A 77 -9.56 -5.76 28.98
CA GLN A 77 -8.98 -4.53 29.51
C GLN A 77 -8.14 -3.84 28.41
N PRO A 78 -8.24 -2.52 28.23
CA PRO A 78 -7.41 -1.79 27.29
C PRO A 78 -5.92 -2.08 27.56
N GLY A 79 -5.19 -2.51 26.53
CA GLY A 79 -3.78 -2.85 26.65
C GLY A 79 -3.47 -4.30 27.06
N ALA A 80 -4.47 -5.14 27.30
CA ALA A 80 -4.26 -6.55 27.62
C ALA A 80 -3.64 -7.33 26.43
N ALA A 81 -4.00 -6.96 25.19
CA ALA A 81 -3.42 -7.56 23.98
C ALA A 81 -1.92 -7.24 23.80
N PHE A 82 -1.47 -6.11 24.32
CA PHE A 82 -0.08 -5.65 24.20
C PHE A 82 0.76 -5.90 25.45
N GLY A 83 0.28 -6.70 26.37
CA GLY A 83 1.07 -7.24 27.46
C GLY A 83 2.12 -8.25 26.98
N ILE A 84 2.86 -7.93 25.90
CA ILE A 84 4.08 -8.66 25.52
C ILE A 84 5.11 -8.32 26.60
N ARG A 85 5.09 -9.08 27.68
CA ARG A 85 6.29 -9.23 28.48
C ARG A 85 7.30 -9.90 27.55
N ALA A 86 8.35 -9.14 27.22
CA ALA A 86 9.47 -9.69 26.50
C ALA A 86 9.90 -10.99 27.20
N GLY A 87 9.66 -12.15 26.60
CA GLY A 87 10.18 -13.40 27.10
C GLY A 87 9.31 -14.64 27.02
N GLU A 88 8.02 -14.59 26.67
CA GLU A 88 7.24 -15.83 26.49
C GLU A 88 6.47 -15.82 25.17
N PRO A 89 6.83 -16.66 24.18
CA PRO A 89 5.98 -16.88 23.03
C PRO A 89 4.76 -17.69 23.49
N SER A 90 3.58 -17.08 23.46
CA SER A 90 2.33 -17.84 23.51
C SER A 90 2.24 -18.67 22.24
N ALA A 91 2.38 -19.98 22.35
CA ALA A 91 2.43 -20.91 21.23
C ALA A 91 1.07 -21.10 20.51
N ALA A 92 0.06 -20.25 20.73
CA ALA A 92 -1.31 -20.51 20.31
C ALA A 92 -2.04 -19.36 19.62
N ASP A 93 -1.52 -18.13 19.58
CA ASP A 93 -2.24 -17.01 18.95
C ASP A 93 -1.46 -16.41 17.78
N PRO A 94 -1.87 -16.69 16.51
CA PRO A 94 -1.26 -16.07 15.34
C PRO A 94 -1.60 -14.58 15.21
N GLY A 95 -2.31 -13.99 16.17
CA GLY A 95 -2.73 -12.60 16.18
C GLY A 95 -3.96 -12.28 15.34
N TRP A 96 -4.40 -13.21 14.53
CA TRP A 96 -5.59 -13.07 13.70
C TRP A 96 -6.80 -13.71 14.37
N GLY A 97 -7.88 -12.93 14.56
CA GLY A 97 -9.10 -13.40 15.19
C GLY A 97 -10.35 -12.71 14.64
N SER A 98 -11.50 -13.05 15.23
CA SER A 98 -12.80 -12.49 14.80
C SER A 98 -12.90 -10.98 15.00
N ALA A 99 -12.08 -10.40 15.87
CA ALA A 99 -11.99 -8.95 16.09
C ALA A 99 -10.97 -8.24 15.19
N SER A 100 -10.14 -8.96 14.47
CA SER A 100 -9.12 -8.38 13.58
C SER A 100 -9.73 -7.67 12.37
N VAL A 101 -9.11 -6.57 11.97
CA VAL A 101 -9.36 -5.88 10.69
C VAL A 101 -8.06 -5.88 9.90
N VAL A 102 -8.06 -6.49 8.72
CA VAL A 102 -6.88 -6.53 7.84
C VAL A 102 -6.52 -5.11 7.41
N THR A 103 -5.27 -4.72 7.56
CA THR A 103 -4.77 -3.44 7.04
C THR A 103 -4.18 -3.63 5.65
N MET A 104 -4.53 -2.72 4.73
CA MET A 104 -3.98 -2.64 3.38
C MET A 104 -3.13 -1.38 3.27
N VAL A 105 -1.84 -1.51 3.57
CA VAL A 105 -0.93 -0.36 3.55
C VAL A 105 -0.69 0.14 2.13
N LYS A 106 -0.59 1.46 1.97
CA LYS A 106 -0.51 2.08 0.65
C LYS A 106 0.33 3.36 0.64
N HIS A 107 0.87 3.72 -0.52
CA HIS A 107 0.86 3.03 -1.81
C HIS A 107 2.28 2.59 -2.16
N TRP A 108 2.48 1.31 -2.31
CA TRP A 108 3.79 0.73 -2.63
C TRP A 108 4.30 1.17 -4.02
N PRO A 109 5.59 1.50 -4.21
CA PRO A 109 6.70 1.57 -3.24
C PRO A 109 6.91 2.95 -2.61
N GLY A 110 5.88 3.79 -2.53
CA GLY A 110 5.85 5.14 -1.99
C GLY A 110 5.13 6.11 -2.93
N GLY A 111 3.93 6.55 -2.56
CA GLY A 111 3.05 7.35 -3.43
C GLY A 111 3.30 8.86 -3.39
N GLY A 112 4.10 9.35 -2.44
CA GLY A 112 4.29 10.79 -2.22
C GLY A 112 5.32 11.47 -3.13
N THR A 113 5.79 10.79 -4.19
CA THR A 113 6.86 11.24 -5.08
C THR A 113 6.36 11.73 -6.45
N GLY A 114 5.08 12.07 -6.57
CA GLY A 114 4.51 12.59 -7.80
C GLY A 114 5.28 13.79 -8.34
N GLU A 115 5.65 13.77 -9.63
CA GLU A 115 6.39 14.83 -10.27
C GLU A 115 5.71 16.19 -10.09
N GLY A 116 6.40 17.15 -9.47
CA GLY A 116 5.86 18.48 -9.20
C GLY A 116 4.65 18.51 -8.25
N GLY A 117 4.48 17.51 -7.39
CA GLY A 117 3.35 17.38 -6.48
C GLY A 117 2.03 17.00 -7.15
N ARG A 118 2.07 16.53 -8.38
CA ARG A 118 0.88 16.13 -9.14
C ARG A 118 0.36 14.79 -8.64
N ASP A 119 -0.96 14.64 -8.66
CA ASP A 119 -1.61 13.42 -8.19
C ASP A 119 -1.84 12.41 -9.32
N ALA A 120 -1.61 11.13 -9.01
CA ALA A 120 -1.67 10.04 -9.95
C ALA A 120 -3.07 9.63 -10.42
N HIS A 121 -4.14 10.19 -9.83
CA HIS A 121 -5.48 10.04 -10.36
C HIS A 121 -5.70 10.78 -11.69
N TYR A 122 -4.75 11.63 -12.05
CA TYR A 122 -4.77 12.40 -13.29
C TYR A 122 -3.62 11.99 -14.21
N GLY A 123 -3.86 11.93 -15.50
CA GLY A 123 -2.84 11.52 -16.49
C GLY A 123 -1.56 12.37 -16.45
N PHE A 124 -1.65 13.66 -16.08
CA PHE A 124 -0.49 14.53 -15.89
C PHE A 124 0.33 14.23 -14.63
N GLY A 125 -0.17 13.41 -13.71
CA GLY A 125 0.48 12.97 -12.47
C GLY A 125 0.97 11.53 -12.50
N LYS A 126 1.04 10.89 -13.67
CA LYS A 126 1.36 9.47 -13.80
C LYS A 126 2.79 9.08 -13.41
N PHE A 127 3.71 10.04 -13.30
CA PHE A 127 5.11 9.75 -12.97
C PHE A 127 5.42 10.03 -11.50
N ALA A 128 5.99 9.04 -10.83
CA ALA A 128 6.71 9.20 -9.58
C ALA A 128 8.20 9.35 -9.88
N VAL A 129 8.85 10.34 -9.28
CA VAL A 129 10.25 10.69 -9.56
C VAL A 129 11.06 10.80 -8.26
N TYR A 130 12.35 10.46 -8.35
CA TYR A 130 13.24 10.38 -7.19
C TYR A 130 14.51 11.22 -7.41
N PRO A 131 14.41 12.56 -7.55
CA PRO A 131 15.54 13.39 -7.92
C PRO A 131 16.68 13.39 -6.89
N GLY A 132 16.35 13.14 -5.62
CA GLY A 132 17.31 13.01 -4.53
C GLY A 132 17.85 11.60 -4.30
N ARG A 133 17.46 10.62 -5.12
CA ARG A 133 17.77 9.19 -4.92
C ARG A 133 17.39 8.72 -3.51
N ASN A 134 16.18 9.10 -3.09
CA ASN A 134 15.65 8.84 -1.77
C ASN A 134 14.63 7.69 -1.74
N GLU A 135 14.72 6.76 -2.68
CA GLU A 135 13.83 5.59 -2.78
C GLU A 135 13.76 4.80 -1.47
N ALA A 136 14.91 4.64 -0.79
CA ALA A 136 14.98 3.94 0.49
C ALA A 136 14.17 4.63 1.59
N GLU A 137 14.08 5.95 1.59
CA GLU A 137 13.27 6.69 2.55
C GLU A 137 11.77 6.39 2.35
N HIS A 138 11.32 6.34 1.09
CA HIS A 138 9.92 6.03 0.76
C HIS A 138 9.55 4.56 1.02
N LEU A 139 10.51 3.65 0.94
CA LEU A 139 10.32 2.23 1.26
C LEU A 139 10.22 1.96 2.76
N ALA A 140 10.90 2.76 3.59
CA ALA A 140 11.07 2.47 5.00
C ALA A 140 9.76 2.27 5.79
N PRO A 141 8.70 3.09 5.62
CA PRO A 141 7.42 2.86 6.30
C PRO A 141 6.82 1.49 6.02
N PHE A 142 7.06 0.94 4.83
CA PHE A 142 6.64 -0.42 4.47
C PHE A 142 7.57 -1.47 5.08
N THR A 143 8.86 -1.42 4.71
CA THR A 143 9.83 -2.49 4.97
C THR A 143 10.34 -2.55 6.40
N GLU A 144 10.35 -1.43 7.11
CA GLU A 144 10.85 -1.33 8.48
C GLU A 144 9.73 -1.24 9.52
N ALA A 145 8.49 -0.97 9.10
CA ALA A 145 7.35 -0.83 10.01
C ALA A 145 6.18 -1.75 9.65
N ALA A 146 5.47 -1.51 8.53
CA ALA A 146 4.27 -2.25 8.19
C ALA A 146 4.50 -3.75 7.93
N PHE A 147 5.69 -4.12 7.39
CA PHE A 147 6.08 -5.53 7.20
C PHE A 147 6.83 -6.12 8.40
N ARG A 148 6.93 -5.38 9.49
CA ARG A 148 7.60 -5.76 10.75
C ARG A 148 6.86 -5.18 11.93
N LEU A 149 5.61 -5.63 12.11
CA LEU A 149 4.78 -5.25 13.23
C LEU A 149 5.33 -5.82 14.54
N ASN A 150 5.01 -5.17 15.65
CA ASN A 150 5.37 -5.65 16.98
C ASN A 150 4.35 -6.66 17.53
N GLY A 151 3.10 -6.56 17.06
CA GLY A 151 2.02 -7.47 17.44
C GLY A 151 2.15 -8.85 16.81
N PRO A 152 1.35 -9.81 17.26
CA PRO A 152 1.48 -11.23 16.87
C PRO A 152 1.20 -11.50 15.38
N THR A 153 0.51 -10.61 14.66
CA THR A 153 0.31 -10.74 13.21
C THR A 153 1.59 -10.51 12.41
N GLY A 154 2.57 -9.81 12.99
CA GLY A 154 3.92 -9.63 12.46
C GLY A 154 4.05 -8.78 11.20
N CYS A 155 3.00 -8.70 10.38
CA CYS A 155 2.99 -8.00 9.10
C CYS A 155 1.60 -7.47 8.77
N ALA A 156 1.52 -6.35 8.04
CA ALA A 156 0.27 -5.89 7.44
C ALA A 156 -0.29 -6.96 6.48
N GLY A 157 -1.60 -7.23 6.54
CA GLY A 157 -2.19 -8.33 5.78
C GLY A 157 -2.34 -8.08 4.29
N ALA A 158 -2.30 -6.82 3.86
CA ALA A 158 -2.40 -6.44 2.45
C ALA A 158 -1.55 -5.21 2.11
N VAL A 159 -1.21 -5.06 0.83
CA VAL A 159 -0.51 -3.90 0.29
C VAL A 159 -1.14 -3.47 -1.04
N MET A 160 -1.15 -2.16 -1.29
CA MET A 160 -1.65 -1.60 -2.54
C MET A 160 -0.52 -0.90 -3.29
N PRO A 161 -0.11 -1.40 -4.47
CA PRO A 161 0.77 -0.67 -5.37
C PRO A 161 0.08 0.57 -5.94
N TYR A 162 0.82 1.68 -6.05
CA TYR A 162 0.25 2.94 -6.53
C TYR A 162 0.06 2.97 -8.05
N TYR A 163 -0.80 3.85 -8.53
CA TYR A 163 -1.06 4.08 -9.97
C TYR A 163 0.18 4.43 -10.76
N THR A 164 1.18 5.06 -10.13
CA THR A 164 2.29 5.71 -10.83
C THR A 164 3.21 4.75 -11.58
N ILE A 165 3.82 5.27 -12.63
CA ILE A 165 5.05 4.76 -13.21
C ILE A 165 6.20 5.32 -12.37
N SER A 166 6.92 4.47 -11.65
CA SER A 166 8.12 4.85 -10.89
C SER A 166 9.27 5.09 -11.86
N TRP A 167 9.41 6.36 -12.32
CA TRP A 167 10.35 6.76 -13.36
C TRP A 167 11.77 6.88 -12.82
N GLY A 168 12.71 6.19 -13.47
CA GLY A 168 14.11 6.19 -13.05
C GLY A 168 14.32 5.63 -11.63
N TYR A 169 13.37 4.85 -11.13
CA TYR A 169 13.44 4.23 -9.81
C TYR A 169 14.63 3.30 -9.72
N ARG A 170 15.45 3.48 -8.71
CA ARG A 170 16.58 2.60 -8.44
C ARG A 170 16.21 1.56 -7.39
N ALA A 171 16.04 0.34 -7.85
CA ALA A 171 15.79 -0.80 -6.98
C ALA A 171 17.01 -1.08 -6.06
N PRO A 172 16.80 -1.74 -4.90
CA PRO A 172 17.87 -1.98 -3.94
C PRO A 172 19.05 -2.85 -4.44
N ASP A 173 18.88 -3.55 -5.55
CA ASP A 173 19.94 -4.29 -6.24
C ASP A 173 20.72 -3.45 -7.27
N GLY A 174 20.33 -2.18 -7.44
CA GLY A 174 20.92 -1.24 -8.37
C GLY A 174 20.23 -1.16 -9.75
N THR A 175 19.25 -2.03 -10.02
CA THR A 175 18.45 -1.96 -11.26
C THR A 175 17.72 -0.62 -11.35
N VAL A 176 17.79 0.04 -12.49
CA VAL A 176 17.05 1.27 -12.79
C VAL A 176 15.83 0.91 -13.63
N LEU A 177 14.65 1.38 -13.18
CA LEU A 177 13.37 1.04 -13.81
C LEU A 177 12.77 2.23 -14.56
N ASN A 178 12.08 1.91 -15.64
CA ASN A 178 11.23 2.87 -16.37
C ASN A 178 11.94 4.16 -16.85
N ASP A 179 13.24 4.11 -17.08
CA ASP A 179 13.99 5.27 -17.60
C ASP A 179 14.13 5.27 -19.15
N GLY A 180 13.59 4.24 -19.79
CA GLY A 180 13.64 4.05 -21.25
C GLY A 180 14.99 3.58 -21.77
N SER A 181 15.98 3.32 -20.92
CA SER A 181 17.33 2.91 -21.35
C SER A 181 17.37 1.50 -21.95
N ASP A 182 16.45 0.64 -21.55
CA ASP A 182 16.30 -0.74 -22.04
C ASP A 182 15.36 -0.86 -23.25
N GLY A 183 14.77 0.26 -23.71
CA GLY A 183 13.78 0.30 -24.80
C GLY A 183 12.41 -0.27 -24.40
N ALA A 184 12.21 -0.67 -23.15
CA ALA A 184 10.92 -1.15 -22.67
C ALA A 184 9.93 0.02 -22.46
N VAL A 185 8.65 -0.26 -22.64
CA VAL A 185 7.58 0.70 -22.31
C VAL A 185 7.50 0.84 -20.78
N PRO A 186 7.67 2.07 -20.23
CA PRO A 186 7.52 2.30 -18.82
C PRO A 186 6.10 1.95 -18.34
N ARG A 187 5.99 1.17 -17.27
CA ARG A 187 4.71 0.65 -16.76
C ARG A 187 4.45 1.05 -15.32
N ALA A 188 3.18 1.27 -15.00
CA ALA A 188 2.73 1.51 -13.65
C ALA A 188 3.09 0.36 -12.70
N ASN A 189 3.18 0.67 -11.41
CA ASN A 189 3.74 -0.23 -10.40
C ASN A 189 3.06 -1.61 -10.37
N SER A 190 1.74 -1.70 -10.50
CA SER A 190 1.00 -2.98 -10.54
C SER A 190 1.30 -3.83 -11.79
N TYR A 191 1.87 -3.24 -12.83
CA TYR A 191 2.26 -3.91 -14.06
C TYR A 191 3.78 -4.14 -14.18
N ASN A 192 4.51 -3.83 -13.13
CA ASN A 192 5.97 -3.91 -13.12
C ASN A 192 6.42 -5.07 -12.23
N ARG A 193 6.95 -6.11 -12.87
CA ARG A 193 7.42 -7.31 -12.19
C ARG A 193 8.48 -7.03 -11.13
N VAL A 194 9.42 -6.13 -11.42
CA VAL A 194 10.49 -5.82 -10.46
C VAL A 194 9.91 -5.19 -9.19
N ILE A 195 8.91 -4.30 -9.34
CA ILE A 195 8.26 -3.65 -8.20
C ILE A 195 7.47 -4.67 -7.34
N ILE A 196 6.75 -5.61 -7.98
CA ILE A 196 5.86 -6.54 -7.26
C ILE A 196 6.60 -7.84 -6.92
N ASP A 197 7.09 -8.60 -7.92
CA ASP A 197 7.66 -9.92 -7.66
C ASP A 197 9.07 -9.81 -7.04
N ASP A 198 9.99 -9.13 -7.72
CA ASP A 198 11.39 -9.15 -7.29
C ASP A 198 11.62 -8.36 -5.99
N MET A 199 11.01 -7.18 -5.86
CA MET A 199 11.15 -6.37 -4.64
C MET A 199 10.20 -6.81 -3.53
N LEU A 200 8.87 -6.69 -3.75
CA LEU A 200 7.90 -6.88 -2.68
C LEU A 200 7.88 -8.33 -2.19
N ARG A 201 7.74 -9.30 -3.13
CA ARG A 201 7.65 -10.72 -2.77
C ARG A 201 8.99 -11.31 -2.37
N ARG A 202 10.00 -11.26 -3.27
CA ARG A 202 11.24 -12.00 -3.07
C ARG A 202 12.20 -11.32 -2.12
N ARG A 203 12.43 -10.01 -2.30
CA ARG A 203 13.42 -9.31 -1.49
C ARG A 203 12.91 -9.02 -0.08
N TYR A 204 11.68 -8.52 0.04
CA TYR A 204 11.11 -8.13 1.33
C TYR A 204 10.24 -9.20 1.98
N GLY A 205 9.97 -10.32 1.28
CA GLY A 205 9.27 -11.47 1.83
C GLY A 205 7.80 -11.21 2.16
N PHE A 206 7.18 -10.22 1.51
CA PHE A 206 5.77 -9.94 1.74
C PHE A 206 4.91 -11.05 1.12
N ASP A 207 4.18 -11.80 1.94
CA ASP A 207 3.33 -12.93 1.56
C ASP A 207 1.82 -12.64 1.70
N GLY A 208 1.44 -11.42 2.14
CA GLY A 208 0.07 -10.96 2.20
C GLY A 208 -0.54 -10.65 0.83
N VAL A 209 -1.76 -10.12 0.82
CA VAL A 209 -2.50 -9.81 -0.40
C VAL A 209 -1.93 -8.56 -1.10
N VAL A 210 -1.63 -8.66 -2.38
CA VAL A 210 -1.34 -7.52 -3.25
C VAL A 210 -2.61 -7.14 -4.00
N CYS A 211 -3.25 -6.06 -3.57
CA CYS A 211 -4.46 -5.53 -4.19
C CYS A 211 -4.13 -4.28 -5.01
N THR A 212 -4.51 -4.25 -6.28
CA THR A 212 -4.27 -3.07 -7.12
C THR A 212 -4.93 -1.82 -6.55
N ASP A 213 -4.41 -0.66 -6.93
CA ASP A 213 -5.17 0.57 -6.78
C ASP A 213 -6.43 0.56 -7.67
N TRP A 214 -7.35 1.49 -7.47
CA TRP A 214 -8.73 1.41 -7.94
C TRP A 214 -8.87 1.56 -9.45
N GLY A 215 -9.44 0.53 -10.08
CA GLY A 215 -9.84 0.57 -11.48
C GLY A 215 -8.68 0.63 -12.49
N ILE A 216 -7.48 0.14 -12.14
CA ILE A 216 -6.30 0.25 -13.01
C ILE A 216 -6.45 -0.47 -14.35
N THR A 217 -7.26 -1.53 -14.43
CA THR A 217 -7.44 -2.34 -15.63
C THR A 217 -8.53 -1.81 -16.56
N ALA A 218 -9.37 -0.86 -16.07
CA ALA A 218 -10.43 -0.27 -16.86
C ALA A 218 -9.90 0.61 -17.98
N ASP A 219 -10.69 0.74 -19.05
CA ASP A 219 -10.41 1.71 -20.09
C ASP A 219 -10.54 3.14 -19.56
N PRO A 220 -9.76 4.08 -20.11
CA PRO A 220 -9.91 5.49 -19.78
C PRO A 220 -11.33 5.97 -20.10
N ASP A 221 -11.98 6.67 -19.17
CA ASP A 221 -13.27 7.27 -19.40
C ASP A 221 -13.12 8.65 -20.05
N PRO A 222 -13.53 8.83 -21.30
CA PRO A 222 -13.41 10.10 -21.99
C PRO A 222 -14.20 11.24 -21.32
N GLN A 223 -15.26 10.92 -20.56
CA GLN A 223 -16.10 11.91 -19.86
C GLN A 223 -15.43 12.43 -18.59
N MET A 224 -14.54 11.64 -18.02
CA MET A 224 -13.78 12.01 -16.81
C MET A 224 -12.55 12.87 -17.13
N SER A 225 -12.37 13.27 -18.37
CA SER A 225 -11.20 14.02 -18.83
C SER A 225 -9.90 13.28 -18.47
N ASN A 226 -8.99 13.93 -17.75
CA ASN A 226 -7.75 13.29 -17.29
C ASN A 226 -7.91 12.48 -15.99
N PHE A 227 -9.03 12.63 -15.28
CA PHE A 227 -9.31 11.86 -14.07
C PHE A 227 -9.80 10.47 -14.43
N GLY A 228 -9.27 9.45 -13.74
CA GLY A 228 -9.66 8.05 -13.99
C GLY A 228 -8.88 7.34 -15.08
N GLN A 229 -7.97 8.03 -15.79
CA GLN A 229 -7.03 7.39 -16.70
C GLN A 229 -5.92 6.74 -15.86
N ARG A 230 -5.97 5.41 -15.66
CA ARG A 230 -5.17 4.74 -14.62
C ARG A 230 -4.36 3.54 -15.12
N CYS A 231 -4.56 3.11 -16.37
CA CYS A 231 -3.83 2.00 -16.98
C CYS A 231 -2.50 2.46 -17.59
N TYR A 232 -1.70 3.18 -16.80
CA TYR A 232 -0.49 3.83 -17.30
C TYR A 232 0.56 2.84 -17.80
N GLY A 233 0.98 3.03 -19.06
CA GLY A 233 1.97 2.22 -19.76
C GLY A 233 1.42 0.89 -20.28
N VAL A 234 0.10 0.70 -20.26
CA VAL A 234 -0.62 -0.46 -20.82
C VAL A 234 -1.91 -0.03 -21.51
N GLU A 235 -1.99 1.22 -21.91
CA GLU A 235 -3.16 1.81 -22.55
C GLU A 235 -3.57 1.08 -23.83
N ASP A 236 -2.58 0.54 -24.57
CA ASP A 236 -2.77 -0.18 -25.83
C ASP A 236 -3.23 -1.64 -25.65
N LEU A 237 -3.22 -2.15 -24.42
CA LEU A 237 -3.68 -3.52 -24.14
C LEU A 237 -5.19 -3.53 -23.88
N GLY A 238 -5.83 -4.66 -24.22
CA GLY A 238 -7.22 -4.90 -23.82
C GLY A 238 -7.39 -5.13 -22.31
N VAL A 239 -8.61 -4.96 -21.80
CA VAL A 239 -8.90 -5.10 -20.36
C VAL A 239 -8.48 -6.46 -19.82
N ALA A 240 -8.74 -7.56 -20.55
CA ALA A 240 -8.34 -8.91 -20.16
C ALA A 240 -6.82 -9.06 -20.13
N GLU A 241 -6.11 -8.49 -21.09
CA GLU A 241 -4.64 -8.54 -21.13
C GLU A 241 -4.01 -7.75 -19.98
N ARG A 242 -4.60 -6.62 -19.58
CA ARG A 242 -4.17 -5.86 -18.39
C ARG A 242 -4.34 -6.68 -17.11
N HIS A 243 -5.46 -7.40 -16.98
CA HIS A 243 -5.65 -8.31 -15.84
C HIS A 243 -4.60 -9.40 -15.81
N ARG A 244 -4.37 -10.08 -16.96
CA ARG A 244 -3.35 -11.12 -17.07
C ARG A 244 -1.96 -10.60 -16.70
N LEU A 245 -1.58 -9.46 -17.26
CA LEU A 245 -0.27 -8.87 -16.99
C LEU A 245 -0.06 -8.55 -15.50
N ALA A 246 -1.09 -8.04 -14.82
CA ALA A 246 -1.01 -7.77 -13.39
C ALA A 246 -0.88 -9.07 -12.57
N ILE A 247 -1.66 -10.10 -12.91
CA ILE A 247 -1.59 -11.43 -12.27
C ILE A 247 -0.20 -12.05 -12.48
N ASP A 248 0.30 -12.04 -13.71
CA ASP A 248 1.62 -12.59 -14.06
C ASP A 248 2.75 -11.89 -13.30
N ASN A 249 2.55 -10.66 -12.88
CA ASN A 249 3.50 -9.89 -12.08
C ASN A 249 3.31 -10.03 -10.55
N GLY A 250 2.33 -10.82 -10.08
CA GLY A 250 2.16 -11.16 -8.67
C GLY A 250 1.07 -10.38 -7.92
N VAL A 251 0.13 -9.78 -8.64
CA VAL A 251 -1.10 -9.19 -8.07
C VAL A 251 -2.11 -10.30 -7.76
N ASP A 252 -2.75 -10.23 -6.58
CA ASP A 252 -3.73 -11.22 -6.12
C ASP A 252 -5.17 -10.73 -6.25
N GLN A 253 -5.40 -9.42 -6.16
CA GLN A 253 -6.74 -8.83 -6.10
C GLN A 253 -6.80 -7.52 -6.88
N PHE A 254 -7.96 -7.25 -7.49
CA PHE A 254 -8.20 -6.01 -8.22
C PHE A 254 -9.11 -5.08 -7.42
N GLY A 255 -8.58 -3.91 -7.06
CA GLY A 255 -9.35 -2.85 -6.42
C GLY A 255 -10.30 -2.17 -7.40
N GLY A 256 -11.56 -1.96 -7.00
CA GLY A 256 -12.55 -1.26 -7.81
C GLY A 256 -13.05 -1.99 -9.06
N ASN A 257 -12.61 -3.22 -9.29
CA ASN A 257 -13.08 -4.08 -10.37
C ASN A 257 -13.90 -5.24 -9.78
N SER A 258 -15.16 -5.36 -10.15
CA SER A 258 -16.06 -6.40 -9.64
C SER A 258 -16.48 -7.42 -10.71
N GLU A 259 -16.05 -7.24 -11.95
CA GLU A 259 -16.41 -8.11 -13.06
C GLU A 259 -15.43 -9.28 -13.21
N ALA A 260 -15.93 -10.51 -13.19
CA ALA A 260 -15.12 -11.71 -13.38
C ALA A 260 -14.79 -12.00 -14.86
N ALA A 261 -15.58 -11.49 -15.79
CA ALA A 261 -15.45 -11.81 -17.22
C ALA A 261 -14.05 -11.53 -17.80
N PRO A 262 -13.39 -10.38 -17.54
CA PRO A 262 -12.04 -10.11 -18.06
C PRO A 262 -10.99 -11.06 -17.50
N ILE A 263 -11.14 -11.50 -16.25
CA ILE A 263 -10.21 -12.45 -15.63
C ILE A 263 -10.36 -13.84 -16.26
N ILE A 264 -11.61 -14.27 -16.48
CA ILE A 264 -11.89 -15.56 -17.15
C ILE A 264 -11.35 -15.54 -18.59
N GLU A 265 -11.51 -14.43 -19.30
CA GLU A 265 -10.97 -14.26 -20.65
C GLU A 265 -9.44 -14.29 -20.63
N ALA A 266 -8.81 -13.62 -19.68
CA ALA A 266 -7.36 -13.59 -19.52
C ALA A 266 -6.75 -14.98 -19.27
N HIS A 267 -7.53 -15.90 -18.69
CA HIS A 267 -7.08 -17.26 -18.36
C HIS A 267 -7.22 -18.26 -19.51
N ARG A 268 -7.95 -17.92 -20.57
CA ARG A 268 -8.13 -18.77 -21.77
C ARG A 268 -6.98 -18.59 -22.78
#